data_15724394b3d29a394432b3b83b0a688d
#
_entry.id   15724394b3d29a394432b3b83b0a688d
#
_cell.length_a   1.000
_cell.length_b   1.000
_cell.length_c   1.000
_cell.angle_alpha   90.00
_cell.angle_beta   90.00
_cell.angle_gamma   90.00
#
_symmetry.space_group_name_H-M   'P 1'
#
loop_
_entity.id
_entity.type
_entity.pdbx_description
1 polymer ?
#
loop_
_entity_poly.entity_id
_entity_poly.type
_entity_poly.pdbx_seq_one_letter_code
_entity_poly.pdbx_strand_id
1 'polypeptide(L)'
;MTIEALRTPDEAFTAVPDFDYPVHYADDLPGYEGLRAAWIDAGPADADRVFLCLHGEPSWSFLYRRMIPVFLESGARVVAPDLFGFGRSDKPVRQQDYSFDFHRNHLLRLVERLDLRNITLVVQDWGGLLGLTLPVDAGFAGRLSRLIVMNTGIGQGESPGAGFDAWKNYALSTPDLPVGRIIARGTPHLTEQEIAAYDAP
;
A
#
# COMPACT_ATOMS: atom_id res chain seq x y z
N MET A 1 -1.06 -10.45 22.30
CA MET A 1 -1.53 -11.66 21.61
C MET A 1 -0.92 -11.63 20.21
N THR A 2 -0.31 -12.72 19.77
CA THR A 2 0.26 -12.78 18.42
C THR A 2 -0.89 -12.92 17.42
N ILE A 3 -0.92 -12.07 16.40
CA ILE A 3 -1.88 -12.17 15.30
C ILE A 3 -1.42 -13.30 14.39
N GLU A 4 -2.28 -14.29 14.14
CA GLU A 4 -2.02 -15.33 13.17
C GLU A 4 -2.13 -14.78 11.75
N ALA A 5 -1.12 -15.04 10.92
CA ALA A 5 -1.05 -14.51 9.57
C ALA A 5 -0.47 -15.50 8.58
N LEU A 6 -0.90 -15.41 7.33
CA LEU A 6 -0.29 -16.08 6.19
C LEU A 6 0.79 -15.17 5.59
N ARG A 7 1.74 -15.80 4.90
CA ARG A 7 2.80 -15.11 4.17
C ARG A 7 2.90 -15.67 2.77
N THR A 8 2.80 -14.80 1.78
CA THR A 8 3.06 -15.19 0.40
C THR A 8 4.55 -15.53 0.27
N PRO A 9 4.90 -16.70 -0.29
CA PRO A 9 6.29 -17.09 -0.55
C PRO A 9 6.98 -16.09 -1.48
N ASP A 10 8.25 -15.79 -1.26
CA ASP A 10 9.00 -14.82 -2.06
C ASP A 10 9.11 -15.24 -3.54
N GLU A 11 9.03 -16.55 -3.83
CA GLU A 11 9.02 -17.11 -5.18
C GLU A 11 7.83 -16.61 -6.03
N ALA A 12 6.70 -16.29 -5.41
CA ALA A 12 5.52 -15.76 -6.11
C ALA A 12 5.81 -14.42 -6.81
N PHE A 13 6.81 -13.69 -6.35
CA PHE A 13 7.16 -12.37 -6.88
C PHE A 13 8.29 -12.39 -7.92
N THR A 14 8.86 -13.56 -8.26
CA THR A 14 10.02 -13.66 -9.15
C THR A 14 9.71 -13.32 -10.61
N ALA A 15 8.45 -13.46 -11.03
CA ALA A 15 7.99 -13.18 -12.39
C ALA A 15 7.31 -11.82 -12.55
N VAL A 16 7.37 -10.95 -11.54
CA VAL A 16 6.77 -9.61 -11.59
C VAL A 16 7.59 -8.72 -12.54
N PRO A 17 7.01 -8.21 -13.65
CA PRO A 17 7.75 -7.48 -14.65
C PRO A 17 8.05 -6.05 -14.18
N ASP A 18 9.21 -5.50 -14.58
CA ASP A 18 9.60 -4.09 -14.42
C ASP A 18 9.46 -3.56 -12.98
N PHE A 19 9.71 -4.43 -11.97
CA PHE A 19 9.54 -4.08 -10.56
C PHE A 19 10.69 -4.61 -9.70
N ASP A 20 11.90 -4.46 -10.19
CA ASP A 20 13.14 -4.87 -9.51
C ASP A 20 13.67 -3.73 -8.61
N TYR A 21 12.88 -3.39 -7.58
CA TYR A 21 13.26 -2.42 -6.56
C TYR A 21 13.66 -3.11 -5.25
N PRO A 22 14.56 -2.50 -4.45
CA PRO A 22 14.88 -3.02 -3.13
C PRO A 22 13.64 -3.15 -2.26
N VAL A 23 13.41 -4.36 -1.75
CA VAL A 23 12.32 -4.65 -0.81
C VAL A 23 12.89 -4.74 0.59
N HIS A 24 12.27 -4.04 1.51
CA HIS A 24 12.62 -4.02 2.92
C HIS A 24 11.53 -4.64 3.76
N TYR A 25 11.90 -5.20 4.91
CA TYR A 25 10.98 -5.88 5.81
C TYR A 25 11.23 -5.44 7.26
N ALA A 26 10.17 -5.45 8.06
CA ALA A 26 10.25 -5.34 9.51
C ALA A 26 9.16 -6.21 10.13
N ASP A 27 9.49 -6.92 11.22
CA ASP A 27 8.57 -7.75 12.00
C ASP A 27 8.49 -7.30 13.47
N ASP A 28 9.07 -6.13 13.75
CA ASP A 28 9.22 -5.52 15.06
C ASP A 28 8.62 -4.10 15.15
N LEU A 29 7.69 -3.76 14.25
CA LEU A 29 6.98 -2.47 14.35
C LEU A 29 6.14 -2.44 15.62
N PRO A 30 6.20 -1.36 16.43
CA PRO A 30 5.45 -1.25 17.68
C PRO A 30 3.95 -1.47 17.50
N GLY A 31 3.41 -2.50 18.15
CA GLY A 31 2.02 -2.94 18.06
C GLY A 31 1.72 -3.93 16.94
N TYR A 32 2.75 -4.34 16.18
CA TYR A 32 2.66 -5.31 15.07
C TYR A 32 3.74 -6.40 15.18
N GLU A 33 4.27 -6.60 16.37
CA GLU A 33 5.36 -7.56 16.64
C GLU A 33 4.99 -8.96 16.14
N GLY A 34 5.85 -9.51 15.28
CA GLY A 34 5.69 -10.82 14.65
C GLY A 34 4.92 -10.79 13.32
N LEU A 35 4.34 -9.66 12.91
CA LEU A 35 3.82 -9.45 11.56
C LEU A 35 4.89 -8.83 10.67
N ARG A 36 5.23 -9.47 9.57
CA ARG A 36 6.16 -8.92 8.58
C ARG A 36 5.48 -7.82 7.75
N ALA A 37 5.86 -6.58 7.98
CA ALA A 37 5.57 -5.45 7.09
C ALA A 37 6.61 -5.41 5.96
N ALA A 38 6.19 -5.11 4.74
CA ALA A 38 7.05 -5.00 3.57
C ALA A 38 6.88 -3.64 2.90
N TRP A 39 7.96 -3.09 2.33
CA TRP A 39 7.91 -1.86 1.54
C TRP A 39 9.04 -1.82 0.52
N ILE A 40 8.79 -1.15 -0.60
CA ILE A 40 9.83 -0.71 -1.52
C ILE A 40 10.49 0.52 -0.94
N ASP A 41 11.81 0.58 -1.02
CA ASP A 41 12.60 1.75 -0.63
C ASP A 41 13.69 1.97 -1.67
N ALA A 42 13.53 2.98 -2.49
CA ALA A 42 14.39 3.23 -3.64
C ALA A 42 14.83 4.70 -3.70
N GLY A 43 16.00 4.93 -4.29
CA GLY A 43 16.63 6.25 -4.37
C GLY A 43 17.61 6.53 -3.22
N PRO A 44 18.18 7.74 -3.16
CA PRO A 44 19.13 8.10 -2.12
C PRO A 44 18.48 8.14 -0.74
N ALA A 45 19.10 7.47 0.26
CA ALA A 45 18.58 7.44 1.62
C ALA A 45 18.55 8.82 2.30
N ASP A 46 19.45 9.70 1.87
CA ASP A 46 19.62 11.08 2.34
C ASP A 46 18.92 12.13 1.44
N ALA A 47 18.02 11.69 0.56
CA ALA A 47 17.27 12.60 -0.31
C ALA A 47 16.46 13.62 0.51
N ASP A 48 16.52 14.88 0.12
CA ASP A 48 15.76 15.97 0.75
C ASP A 48 14.25 15.79 0.68
N ARG A 49 13.76 14.98 -0.26
CA ARG A 49 12.33 14.73 -0.52
C ARG A 49 12.04 13.26 -0.63
N VAL A 50 10.92 12.85 -0.04
CA VAL A 50 10.42 11.48 -0.09
C VAL A 50 9.05 11.46 -0.75
N PHE A 51 8.84 10.55 -1.70
CA PHE A 51 7.51 10.16 -2.15
C PHE A 51 7.06 8.94 -1.33
N LEU A 52 6.01 9.12 -0.51
CA LEU A 52 5.34 8.04 0.19
C LEU A 52 4.11 7.64 -0.61
N CYS A 53 4.15 6.45 -1.22
CA CYS A 53 3.16 5.97 -2.17
C CYS A 53 2.25 4.92 -1.54
N LEU A 54 0.99 5.24 -1.29
CA LEU A 54 0.03 4.37 -0.63
C LEU A 54 -0.98 3.81 -1.62
N HIS A 55 -0.91 2.49 -1.85
CA HIS A 55 -1.83 1.76 -2.71
C HIS A 55 -3.20 1.56 -2.05
N GLY A 56 -4.17 1.13 -2.84
CA GLY A 56 -5.50 0.76 -2.38
C GLY A 56 -5.84 -0.71 -2.65
N GLU A 57 -7.09 -1.07 -2.42
CA GLU A 57 -7.65 -2.39 -2.61
C GLU A 57 -8.19 -2.51 -4.05
N PRO A 58 -7.95 -3.63 -4.74
CA PRO A 58 -7.24 -4.84 -4.35
C PRO A 58 -5.78 -4.91 -4.83
N SER A 59 -5.11 -3.76 -4.97
CA SER A 59 -3.74 -3.67 -5.49
C SER A 59 -2.67 -3.81 -4.38
N TRP A 60 -1.41 -3.64 -4.75
CA TRP A 60 -0.26 -3.60 -3.87
C TRP A 60 0.78 -2.61 -4.43
N SER A 61 1.95 -2.46 -3.85
CA SER A 61 2.96 -1.46 -4.25
C SER A 61 3.31 -1.49 -5.75
N PHE A 62 3.11 -2.61 -6.44
CA PHE A 62 3.23 -2.76 -7.89
C PHE A 62 2.38 -1.76 -8.71
N LEU A 63 1.30 -1.24 -8.11
CA LEU A 63 0.51 -0.15 -8.70
C LEU A 63 1.39 1.01 -9.15
N TYR A 64 2.42 1.31 -8.38
CA TYR A 64 3.30 2.47 -8.58
C TYR A 64 4.48 2.22 -9.52
N ARG A 65 4.62 1.01 -10.09
CA ARG A 65 5.78 0.62 -10.92
C ARG A 65 6.18 1.62 -12.01
N ARG A 66 5.20 2.29 -12.63
CA ARG A 66 5.43 3.28 -13.69
C ARG A 66 5.65 4.70 -13.16
N MET A 67 5.27 4.98 -11.91
CA MET A 67 5.45 6.28 -11.28
C MET A 67 6.79 6.37 -10.55
N ILE A 68 7.25 5.26 -9.97
CA ILE A 68 8.52 5.19 -9.22
C ILE A 68 9.70 5.72 -10.05
N PRO A 69 9.93 5.30 -11.32
CA PRO A 69 11.05 5.82 -12.11
C PRO A 69 10.99 7.33 -12.27
N VAL A 70 9.81 7.89 -12.54
CA VAL A 70 9.62 9.34 -12.70
C VAL A 70 9.94 10.09 -11.41
N PHE A 71 9.56 9.54 -10.25
CA PHE A 71 9.88 10.14 -8.96
C PHE A 71 11.38 10.09 -8.69
N LEU A 72 12.04 8.96 -9.01
CA LEU A 72 13.48 8.78 -8.84
C LEU A 72 14.31 9.72 -9.73
N GLU A 73 13.86 10.03 -10.95
CA GLU A 73 14.49 10.99 -11.86
C GLU A 73 14.59 12.40 -11.23
N SER A 74 13.72 12.72 -10.27
CA SER A 74 13.77 13.99 -9.53
C SER A 74 14.83 14.02 -8.41
N GLY A 75 15.61 12.94 -8.23
CA GLY A 75 16.57 12.78 -7.14
C GLY A 75 15.92 12.50 -5.78
N ALA A 76 14.63 12.17 -5.74
CA ALA A 76 13.92 11.88 -4.50
C ALA A 76 14.06 10.41 -4.09
N ARG A 77 13.81 10.12 -2.81
CA ARG A 77 13.58 8.77 -2.29
C ARG A 77 12.12 8.39 -2.49
N VAL A 78 11.84 7.14 -2.80
CA VAL A 78 10.49 6.60 -2.95
C VAL A 78 10.28 5.47 -1.96
N VAL A 79 9.27 5.58 -1.12
CA VAL A 79 8.84 4.55 -0.17
C VAL A 79 7.42 4.13 -0.54
N ALA A 80 7.23 2.85 -0.86
CA ALA A 80 5.94 2.30 -1.23
C ALA A 80 5.64 1.05 -0.39
N PRO A 81 4.94 1.19 0.75
CA PRO A 81 4.58 0.06 1.59
C PRO A 81 3.48 -0.79 0.95
N ASP A 82 3.55 -2.11 1.21
CA ASP A 82 2.42 -3.01 1.06
C ASP A 82 1.63 -3.00 2.37
N LEU A 83 0.36 -2.65 2.32
CA LEU A 83 -0.52 -2.73 3.49
C LEU A 83 -0.62 -4.20 3.95
N PHE A 84 -0.83 -4.44 5.25
CA PHE A 84 -1.11 -5.80 5.72
C PHE A 84 -2.32 -6.37 4.98
N GLY A 85 -2.24 -7.64 4.60
CA GLY A 85 -3.23 -8.29 3.72
C GLY A 85 -2.88 -8.21 2.23
N PHE A 86 -1.87 -7.41 1.84
CA PHE A 86 -1.52 -7.15 0.45
C PHE A 86 -0.02 -7.37 0.19
N GLY A 87 0.32 -7.54 -1.07
CA GLY A 87 1.69 -7.62 -1.53
C GLY A 87 2.57 -8.60 -0.75
N ARG A 88 3.74 -8.15 -0.36
CA ARG A 88 4.72 -8.91 0.40
C ARG A 88 4.54 -8.83 1.92
N SER A 89 3.62 -7.99 2.40
CA SER A 89 3.27 -7.94 3.81
C SER A 89 2.46 -9.15 4.25
N ASP A 90 2.54 -9.49 5.53
CA ASP A 90 1.77 -10.59 6.10
C ASP A 90 0.26 -10.33 6.02
N LYS A 91 -0.51 -11.42 6.00
CA LYS A 91 -1.96 -11.43 5.80
C LYS A 91 -2.63 -12.03 7.02
N PRO A 92 -3.07 -11.21 8.03
CA PRO A 92 -3.86 -11.69 9.14
C PRO A 92 -5.03 -12.56 8.67
N VAL A 93 -5.22 -13.74 9.29
CA VAL A 93 -6.21 -14.71 8.81
C VAL A 93 -7.63 -14.38 9.23
N ARG A 94 -7.80 -13.55 10.26
CA ARG A 94 -9.12 -13.22 10.79
C ARG A 94 -9.56 -11.84 10.31
N GLN A 95 -10.76 -11.75 9.73
CA GLN A 95 -11.32 -10.49 9.26
C GLN A 95 -11.37 -9.40 10.34
N GLN A 96 -11.60 -9.78 11.60
CA GLN A 96 -11.64 -8.84 12.73
C GLN A 96 -10.30 -8.21 13.10
N ASP A 97 -9.19 -8.76 12.61
CA ASP A 97 -7.85 -8.19 12.82
C ASP A 97 -7.61 -6.97 11.90
N TYR A 98 -8.45 -6.81 10.86
CA TYR A 98 -8.40 -5.67 9.97
C TYR A 98 -9.35 -4.57 10.44
N SER A 99 -8.79 -3.39 10.66
CA SER A 99 -9.58 -2.18 10.93
C SER A 99 -8.91 -0.98 10.26
N PHE A 100 -9.64 0.12 10.17
CA PHE A 100 -9.09 1.38 9.69
C PHE A 100 -7.86 1.80 10.52
N ASP A 101 -7.99 1.75 11.84
CA ASP A 101 -6.92 2.11 12.76
C ASP A 101 -5.73 1.15 12.69
N PHE A 102 -5.96 -0.14 12.45
CA PHE A 102 -4.89 -1.11 12.23
C PHE A 102 -4.00 -0.69 11.07
N HIS A 103 -4.57 -0.37 9.92
CA HIS A 103 -3.78 0.08 8.76
C HIS A 103 -3.20 1.48 8.95
N ARG A 104 -3.97 2.42 9.48
CA ARG A 104 -3.52 3.79 9.71
C ARG A 104 -2.32 3.83 10.66
N ASN A 105 -2.41 3.13 11.78
CA ASN A 105 -1.32 3.09 12.76
C ASN A 105 -0.08 2.39 12.22
N HIS A 106 -0.23 1.32 11.42
CA HIS A 106 0.89 0.69 10.70
C HIS A 106 1.67 1.72 9.88
N LEU A 107 0.97 2.54 9.09
CA LEU A 107 1.60 3.58 8.27
C LEU A 107 2.33 4.63 9.12
N LEU A 108 1.74 5.06 10.23
CA LEU A 108 2.39 5.98 11.16
C LEU A 108 3.67 5.39 11.75
N ARG A 109 3.63 4.12 12.20
CA ARG A 109 4.82 3.43 12.74
C ARG A 109 5.92 3.25 11.71
N LEU A 110 5.55 2.95 10.46
CA LEU A 110 6.52 2.86 9.37
C LEU A 110 7.19 4.21 9.10
N VAL A 111 6.41 5.29 9.03
CA VAL A 111 6.93 6.66 8.84
C VAL A 111 7.87 7.07 9.98
N GLU A 112 7.52 6.76 11.23
CA GLU A 112 8.38 6.99 12.39
C GLU A 112 9.68 6.18 12.30
N ARG A 113 9.59 4.88 12.04
CA ARG A 113 10.76 3.97 11.93
C ARG A 113 11.76 4.42 10.88
N LEU A 114 11.27 4.89 9.75
CA LEU A 114 12.11 5.36 8.63
C LEU A 114 12.48 6.84 8.76
N ASP A 115 12.01 7.52 9.79
CA ASP A 115 12.11 8.98 10.03
C ASP A 115 11.85 9.80 8.75
N LEU A 116 10.81 9.43 7.99
CA LEU A 116 10.49 10.10 6.74
C LEU A 116 10.13 11.55 7.00
N ARG A 117 10.72 12.47 6.23
CA ARG A 117 10.50 13.92 6.30
C ARG A 117 10.34 14.51 4.91
N ASN A 118 9.82 15.72 4.82
CA ASN A 118 9.56 16.42 3.55
C ASN A 118 8.77 15.52 2.58
N ILE A 119 7.72 14.88 3.10
CA ILE A 119 6.94 13.85 2.42
C ILE A 119 6.05 14.50 1.36
N THR A 120 6.17 14.03 0.12
CA THR A 120 5.12 14.11 -0.88
C THR A 120 4.28 12.84 -0.76
N LEU A 121 3.09 12.95 -0.17
CA LEU A 121 2.20 11.82 0.03
C LEU A 121 1.40 11.58 -1.27
N VAL A 122 1.58 10.40 -1.86
CA VAL A 122 0.92 9.96 -3.10
C VAL A 122 -0.10 8.88 -2.75
N VAL A 123 -1.36 9.16 -3.00
CA VAL A 123 -2.45 8.31 -2.51
C VAL A 123 -3.49 8.01 -3.58
N GLN A 124 -4.06 6.82 -3.52
CA GLN A 124 -5.11 6.32 -4.38
C GLN A 124 -6.01 5.36 -3.61
N ASP A 125 -7.31 5.36 -3.86
CA ASP A 125 -8.31 4.44 -3.28
C ASP A 125 -8.20 4.36 -1.73
N TRP A 126 -8.09 3.17 -1.12
CA TRP A 126 -7.87 3.00 0.32
C TRP A 126 -6.58 3.66 0.82
N GLY A 127 -5.53 3.71 0.00
CA GLY A 127 -4.34 4.48 0.33
C GLY A 127 -4.64 5.95 0.55
N GLY A 128 -5.69 6.49 -0.10
CA GLY A 128 -6.18 7.84 0.13
C GLY A 128 -7.06 7.95 1.37
N LEU A 129 -8.02 7.03 1.57
CA LEU A 129 -8.85 7.02 2.78
C LEU A 129 -8.00 6.98 4.05
N LEU A 130 -6.93 6.19 4.06
CA LEU A 130 -5.97 6.10 5.15
C LEU A 130 -5.02 7.31 5.17
N GLY A 131 -4.39 7.59 4.04
CA GLY A 131 -3.30 8.57 3.91
C GLY A 131 -3.74 9.99 4.21
N LEU A 132 -4.95 10.41 3.78
CA LEU A 132 -5.48 11.74 4.03
C LEU A 132 -5.81 11.99 5.51
N THR A 133 -5.82 10.95 6.35
CA THR A 133 -5.97 11.07 7.80
C THR A 133 -4.65 11.14 8.56
N LEU A 134 -3.52 10.83 7.92
CA LEU A 134 -2.22 10.89 8.59
C LEU A 134 -1.84 12.31 9.05
N PRO A 135 -2.13 13.38 8.26
CA PRO A 135 -1.77 14.75 8.64
C PRO A 135 -2.45 15.28 9.90
N VAL A 136 -3.51 14.66 10.41
CA VAL A 136 -4.12 15.05 11.69
C VAL A 136 -3.40 14.47 12.90
N ASP A 137 -2.46 13.53 12.66
CA ASP A 137 -1.58 13.03 13.70
C ASP A 137 -0.43 14.01 13.96
N ALA A 138 -0.19 14.36 15.22
CA ALA A 138 0.83 15.35 15.60
C ALA A 138 2.25 14.90 15.22
N GLY A 139 2.53 13.59 15.24
CA GLY A 139 3.83 13.02 14.84
C GLY A 139 4.05 13.06 13.34
N PHE A 140 2.98 13.11 12.54
CA PHE A 140 3.04 13.14 11.08
C PHE A 140 2.94 14.56 10.50
N ALA A 141 2.16 15.46 11.10
CA ALA A 141 1.79 16.77 10.54
C ALA A 141 3.01 17.59 10.04
N GLY A 142 4.08 17.63 10.84
CA GLY A 142 5.31 18.35 10.49
C GLY A 142 6.19 17.66 9.45
N ARG A 143 5.83 16.47 8.98
CA ARG A 143 6.58 15.67 8.00
C ARG A 143 6.05 15.84 6.58
N LEU A 144 4.79 16.28 6.43
CA LEU A 144 4.10 16.44 5.16
C LEU A 144 4.48 17.76 4.48
N SER A 145 4.80 17.71 3.19
CA SER A 145 5.06 18.88 2.35
C SER A 145 4.08 19.01 1.20
N ARG A 146 3.66 17.92 0.59
CA ARG A 146 2.79 17.91 -0.61
C ARG A 146 1.86 16.71 -0.61
N LEU A 147 0.77 16.84 -1.36
CA LEU A 147 -0.19 15.77 -1.63
C LEU A 147 -0.34 15.58 -3.15
N ILE A 148 -0.35 14.32 -3.57
CA ILE A 148 -0.81 13.87 -4.89
C ILE A 148 -1.97 12.92 -4.62
N VAL A 149 -3.18 13.35 -4.98
CA VAL A 149 -4.42 12.62 -4.66
C VAL A 149 -5.04 12.13 -5.95
N MET A 150 -5.26 10.82 -6.04
CA MET A 150 -5.80 10.16 -7.23
C MET A 150 -6.97 9.28 -6.83
N ASN A 151 -8.13 9.48 -7.46
CA ASN A 151 -9.30 8.60 -7.37
C ASN A 151 -9.58 8.08 -5.94
N THR A 152 -9.78 9.00 -5.02
CA THR A 152 -10.06 8.74 -3.60
C THR A 152 -10.81 9.90 -2.96
N GLY A 153 -11.10 9.80 -1.68
CA GLY A 153 -11.79 10.84 -0.91
C GLY A 153 -11.52 10.75 0.58
N ILE A 154 -12.22 11.57 1.34
CA ILE A 154 -12.22 11.53 2.81
C ILE A 154 -13.55 10.92 3.25
N GLY A 155 -13.49 9.86 4.08
CA GLY A 155 -14.69 9.26 4.66
C GLY A 155 -15.40 10.24 5.60
N GLN A 156 -16.72 10.35 5.44
CA GLN A 156 -17.57 11.23 6.25
C GLN A 156 -18.58 10.46 7.11
N GLY A 157 -18.37 9.14 7.26
CA GLY A 157 -19.26 8.27 8.03
C GLY A 157 -20.47 7.74 7.26
N GLU A 158 -20.59 8.08 5.98
CA GLU A 158 -21.62 7.58 5.08
C GLU A 158 -21.05 6.60 4.06
N SER A 159 -21.89 5.68 3.54
CA SER A 159 -21.47 4.81 2.44
C SER A 159 -21.15 5.66 1.21
N PRO A 160 -20.07 5.35 0.48
CA PRO A 160 -19.78 5.99 -0.81
C PRO A 160 -20.83 5.70 -1.90
N GLY A 161 -21.82 4.89 -1.60
CA GLY A 161 -22.96 4.59 -2.47
C GLY A 161 -23.02 3.14 -2.96
N ALA A 162 -24.07 2.84 -3.73
CA ALA A 162 -24.40 1.48 -4.15
C ALA A 162 -23.27 0.75 -4.90
N GLY A 163 -22.43 1.47 -5.64
CA GLY A 163 -21.27 0.88 -6.33
C GLY A 163 -20.23 0.32 -5.36
N PHE A 164 -19.96 1.06 -4.30
CA PHE A 164 -19.06 0.60 -3.23
C PHE A 164 -19.65 -0.59 -2.48
N ASP A 165 -20.94 -0.54 -2.15
CA ASP A 165 -21.62 -1.62 -1.43
C ASP A 165 -21.64 -2.91 -2.26
N ALA A 166 -21.86 -2.80 -3.57
CA ALA A 166 -21.78 -3.93 -4.50
C ALA A 166 -20.36 -4.51 -4.57
N TRP A 167 -19.35 -3.65 -4.68
CA TRP A 167 -17.94 -4.07 -4.65
C TRP A 167 -17.58 -4.78 -3.34
N LYS A 168 -17.89 -4.19 -2.22
CA LYS A 168 -17.66 -4.77 -0.89
C LYS A 168 -18.30 -6.15 -0.76
N ASN A 169 -19.54 -6.30 -1.17
CA ASN A 169 -20.25 -7.58 -1.12
C ASN A 169 -19.60 -8.62 -2.04
N TYR A 170 -19.19 -8.21 -3.24
CA TYR A 170 -18.47 -9.09 -4.17
C TYR A 170 -17.13 -9.56 -3.57
N ALA A 171 -16.32 -8.65 -3.06
CA ALA A 171 -15.02 -8.97 -2.45
C ALA A 171 -15.17 -9.93 -1.25
N LEU A 172 -16.14 -9.67 -0.36
CA LEU A 172 -16.42 -10.51 0.80
C LEU A 172 -16.94 -11.91 0.43
N SER A 173 -17.62 -12.06 -0.70
CA SER A 173 -18.19 -13.32 -1.17
C SER A 173 -17.28 -14.10 -2.11
N THR A 174 -16.11 -13.56 -2.46
CA THR A 174 -15.18 -14.17 -3.42
C THR A 174 -13.83 -14.42 -2.74
N PRO A 175 -13.65 -15.57 -2.06
CA PRO A 175 -12.42 -15.86 -1.31
C PRO A 175 -11.16 -15.85 -2.18
N ASP A 176 -11.29 -16.26 -3.44
CA ASP A 176 -10.20 -16.26 -4.43
C ASP A 176 -10.47 -15.16 -5.47
N LEU A 177 -10.17 -13.93 -5.09
CA LEU A 177 -10.47 -12.75 -5.89
C LEU A 177 -9.50 -12.66 -7.08
N PRO A 178 -9.97 -12.68 -8.35
CA PRO A 178 -9.09 -12.59 -9.51
C PRO A 178 -8.65 -11.13 -9.74
N VAL A 179 -7.72 -10.67 -8.90
CA VAL A 179 -7.29 -9.25 -8.81
C VAL A 179 -6.80 -8.72 -10.14
N GLY A 180 -5.90 -9.45 -10.80
CA GLY A 180 -5.36 -9.03 -12.10
C GLY A 180 -6.43 -8.82 -13.15
N ARG A 181 -7.43 -9.72 -13.23
CA ARG A 181 -8.55 -9.57 -14.18
C ARG A 181 -9.47 -8.42 -13.83
N ILE A 182 -9.66 -8.13 -12.54
CA ILE A 182 -10.47 -7.01 -12.08
C ILE A 182 -9.83 -5.69 -12.51
N ILE A 183 -8.52 -5.55 -12.26
CA ILE A 183 -7.77 -4.35 -12.64
C ILE A 183 -7.72 -4.19 -14.16
N ALA A 184 -7.54 -5.27 -14.91
CA ALA A 184 -7.52 -5.26 -16.37
C ALA A 184 -8.82 -4.73 -17.00
N ARG A 185 -9.99 -4.89 -16.34
CA ARG A 185 -11.26 -4.32 -16.84
C ARG A 185 -11.22 -2.79 -16.93
N GLY A 186 -10.55 -2.15 -15.98
CA GLY A 186 -10.37 -0.69 -15.96
C GLY A 186 -9.09 -0.23 -16.67
N THR A 187 -8.21 -1.17 -17.06
CA THR A 187 -6.87 -0.87 -17.58
C THR A 187 -6.55 -1.81 -18.76
N PRO A 188 -7.20 -1.62 -19.93
CA PRO A 188 -7.17 -2.58 -21.04
C PRO A 188 -5.81 -2.70 -21.75
N HIS A 189 -4.83 -1.87 -21.40
CA HIS A 189 -3.47 -1.89 -21.96
C HIS A 189 -2.47 -2.70 -21.10
N LEU A 190 -2.92 -3.36 -20.04
CA LEU A 190 -2.06 -4.25 -19.26
C LEU A 190 -1.67 -5.48 -20.09
N THR A 191 -0.41 -5.87 -20.01
CA THR A 191 0.06 -7.15 -20.54
C THR A 191 -0.40 -8.31 -19.65
N GLU A 192 -0.41 -9.53 -20.21
CA GLU A 192 -0.72 -10.73 -19.43
C GLU A 192 0.23 -10.91 -18.21
N GLN A 193 1.49 -10.53 -18.36
CA GLN A 193 2.46 -10.58 -17.26
C GLN A 193 2.11 -9.56 -16.16
N GLU A 194 1.69 -8.34 -16.50
CA GLU A 194 1.26 -7.34 -15.53
C GLU A 194 -0.04 -7.75 -14.84
N ILE A 195 -0.96 -8.39 -15.58
CA ILE A 195 -2.19 -8.97 -14.99
C ILE A 195 -1.82 -10.04 -13.97
N ALA A 196 -0.95 -10.99 -14.33
CA ALA A 196 -0.48 -12.03 -13.42
C ALA A 196 0.26 -11.47 -12.20
N ALA A 197 1.00 -10.36 -12.36
CA ALA A 197 1.70 -9.70 -11.26
C ALA A 197 0.75 -9.13 -10.18
N TYR A 198 -0.46 -8.73 -10.55
CA TYR A 198 -1.46 -8.32 -9.56
C TYR A 198 -2.04 -9.52 -8.76
N ASP A 199 -1.96 -10.72 -9.29
CA ASP A 199 -2.38 -11.97 -8.64
C ASP A 199 -1.21 -12.66 -7.88
N ALA A 200 0.00 -12.07 -7.86
CA ALA A 200 1.17 -12.67 -7.23
C ALA A 200 1.09 -12.79 -5.69
N PRO A 201 0.48 -11.80 -4.96
CA PRO A 201 0.38 -11.85 -3.49
C PRO A 201 -0.51 -12.95 -2.93
#